data_09a4f1672fc536280fa6d009d2a356f4
#
_entry.id   09a4f1672fc536280fa6d009d2a356f4
#
_cell.length_a   1.000
_cell.length_b   1.000
_cell.length_c   1.000
_cell.angle_alpha   90.00
_cell.angle_beta   90.00
_cell.angle_gamma   90.00
#
_symmetry.space_group_name_H-M   'P 1'
#
loop_
_entity.id
_entity.type
_entity.pdbx_description
1 polymer ?
#
loop_
_entity_poly.entity_id
_entity_poly.type
_entity_poly.pdbx_seq_one_letter_code
_entity_poly.pdbx_strand_id
1 'polypeptide(L)'
;MDKRPNILWLCTDQQRWDTIHALGNSFIDTPNLDRLCRQGVAFTNTYCQNPICTPSRASFLTGRYPSSINANINGACNLPEHCTLITK
;
A
#
# COMPACT_ATOMS: atom_id res chain seq x y z
N MET A 1 7.17 -18.74 23.84
CA MET A 1 6.43 -17.52 23.45
C MET A 1 6.68 -17.28 21.97
N ASP A 2 5.63 -17.17 21.22
CA ASP A 2 5.67 -16.83 19.81
C ASP A 2 6.16 -15.37 19.67
N LYS A 3 7.33 -15.19 19.04
CA LYS A 3 7.99 -13.88 18.90
C LYS A 3 7.62 -13.19 17.57
N ARG A 4 6.36 -13.35 17.13
CA ARG A 4 5.92 -12.63 15.94
C ARG A 4 5.92 -11.13 16.20
N PRO A 5 6.48 -10.30 15.31
CA PRO A 5 6.48 -8.85 15.46
C PRO A 5 5.08 -8.28 15.26
N ASN A 6 4.81 -7.15 15.91
CA ASN A 6 3.67 -6.33 15.56
C ASN A 6 3.95 -5.62 14.24
N ILE A 7 2.97 -5.59 13.34
CA ILE A 7 3.08 -4.92 12.05
C ILE A 7 2.03 -3.81 11.99
N LEU A 8 2.48 -2.58 11.74
CA LEU A 8 1.61 -1.44 11.48
C LEU A 8 1.67 -1.10 9.99
N TRP A 9 0.55 -1.25 9.30
CA TRP A 9 0.39 -0.86 7.91
C TRP A 9 -0.26 0.53 7.82
N LEU A 10 0.50 1.52 7.32
CA LEU A 10 0.01 2.88 7.06
C LEU A 10 -0.18 3.06 5.56
N CYS A 11 -1.40 3.30 5.14
CA CYS A 11 -1.74 3.49 3.73
C CYS A 11 -2.35 4.88 3.54
N THR A 12 -1.71 5.69 2.75
CA THR A 12 -2.27 6.99 2.33
C THR A 12 -3.24 6.80 1.17
N ASP A 13 -4.18 7.74 1.03
CA ASP A 13 -5.10 7.76 -0.11
C ASP A 13 -4.62 8.74 -1.16
N GLN A 14 -4.54 8.28 -2.40
CA GLN A 14 -4.23 9.09 -3.59
C GLN A 14 -2.94 9.91 -3.50
N GLN A 15 -2.00 9.52 -2.67
CA GLN A 15 -0.72 10.19 -2.54
C GLN A 15 0.18 9.86 -3.74
N ARG A 16 0.74 10.89 -4.38
CA ARG A 16 1.75 10.73 -5.42
C ARG A 16 3.09 10.33 -4.79
N TRP A 17 3.85 9.51 -5.49
CA TRP A 17 5.17 9.01 -5.06
C TRP A 17 6.19 10.13 -4.81
N ASP A 18 6.06 11.25 -5.52
CA ASP A 18 6.98 12.39 -5.48
C ASP A 18 6.59 13.47 -4.45
N THR A 19 5.70 13.16 -3.49
CA THR A 19 5.22 14.12 -2.48
C THR A 19 5.86 13.92 -1.11
N ILE A 20 7.12 13.48 -1.07
CA ILE A 20 7.90 13.34 0.17
C ILE A 20 9.19 14.14 0.00
N HIS A 21 9.45 15.07 0.95
CA HIS A 21 10.61 15.96 0.88
C HIS A 21 11.94 15.17 0.85
N ALA A 22 12.12 14.21 1.73
CA ALA A 22 13.32 13.39 1.80
C ALA A 22 13.62 12.59 0.53
N LEU A 23 12.64 12.42 -0.35
CA LEU A 23 12.77 11.72 -1.63
C LEU A 23 12.95 12.66 -2.83
N GLY A 24 13.22 13.96 -2.57
CA GLY A 24 13.59 14.94 -3.58
C GLY A 24 12.58 16.04 -3.86
N ASN A 25 11.47 16.13 -3.14
CA ASN A 25 10.50 17.21 -3.29
C ASN A 25 10.85 18.39 -2.37
N SER A 26 11.41 19.45 -2.93
CA SER A 26 11.79 20.65 -2.18
C SER A 26 10.64 21.65 -1.92
N PHE A 27 9.46 21.41 -2.48
CA PHE A 27 8.31 22.34 -2.39
C PHE A 27 7.39 22.10 -1.19
N ILE A 28 7.53 20.95 -0.53
CA ILE A 28 6.68 20.54 0.59
C ILE A 28 7.52 20.07 1.77
N ASP A 29 6.99 20.26 2.97
CA ASP A 29 7.58 19.76 4.21
C ASP A 29 6.83 18.52 4.68
N THR A 30 7.56 17.41 4.83
CA THR A 30 7.01 16.13 5.31
C THR A 30 7.86 15.56 6.45
N PRO A 31 8.01 16.28 7.58
CA PRO A 31 9.03 15.96 8.60
C PRO A 31 8.87 14.56 9.20
N ASN A 32 7.65 14.07 9.36
CA ASN A 32 7.41 12.74 9.90
C ASN A 32 7.70 11.63 8.88
N LEU A 33 7.33 11.80 7.62
CA LEU A 33 7.68 10.87 6.54
C LEU A 33 9.18 10.87 6.28
N ASP A 34 9.81 12.04 6.31
CA ASP A 34 11.26 12.19 6.19
C ASP A 34 12.00 11.45 7.31
N ARG A 35 11.46 11.52 8.53
CA ARG A 35 12.02 10.75 9.65
C ARG A 35 11.91 9.25 9.41
N LEU A 36 10.78 8.76 8.92
CA LEU A 36 10.63 7.34 8.57
C LEU A 36 11.59 6.93 7.46
N CYS A 37 11.76 7.75 6.43
CA CYS A 37 12.74 7.51 5.37
C CYS A 37 14.17 7.40 5.90
N ARG A 38 14.55 8.27 6.85
CA ARG A 38 15.90 8.26 7.45
C ARG A 38 16.15 7.10 8.42
N GLN A 39 15.10 6.64 9.08
CA GLN A 39 15.20 5.57 10.09
C GLN A 39 14.94 4.17 9.54
N GLY A 40 14.37 4.07 8.35
CA GLY A 40 13.99 2.84 7.71
C GLY A 40 14.58 2.68 6.32
N VAL A 41 13.83 2.01 5.46
CA VAL A 41 14.19 1.81 4.03
C VAL A 41 13.11 2.42 3.15
N ALA A 42 13.48 3.31 2.25
CA ALA A 42 12.60 3.87 1.24
C ALA A 42 12.80 3.17 -0.11
N PHE A 43 11.78 2.47 -0.57
CA PHE A 43 11.77 1.80 -1.87
C PHE A 43 11.28 2.77 -2.93
N THR A 44 12.17 3.34 -3.71
CA THR A 44 11.85 4.38 -4.72
C THR A 44 11.32 3.82 -6.05
N ASN A 45 11.56 2.54 -6.31
CA ASN A 45 11.14 1.86 -7.54
C ASN A 45 10.19 0.70 -7.22
N THR A 46 9.07 1.00 -6.57
CA THR A 46 8.06 0.02 -6.21
C THR A 46 6.82 0.23 -7.08
N TYR A 47 6.28 -0.85 -7.60
CA TYR A 47 5.14 -0.84 -8.51
C TYR A 47 4.00 -1.67 -7.93
N CYS A 48 2.78 -1.18 -8.06
CA CYS A 48 1.57 -1.93 -7.69
C CYS A 48 1.01 -2.71 -8.89
N GLN A 49 0.18 -3.70 -8.61
CA GLN A 49 -0.45 -4.54 -9.62
C GLN A 49 -1.54 -3.81 -10.41
N ASN A 50 -2.09 -2.75 -9.85
CA ASN A 50 -3.10 -1.89 -10.47
C ASN A 50 -3.09 -0.51 -9.80
N PRO A 51 -3.02 0.59 -10.54
CA PRO A 51 -2.92 1.95 -9.98
C PRO A 51 -4.26 2.50 -9.48
N ILE A 52 -5.35 1.74 -9.54
CA ILE A 52 -6.69 2.15 -9.13
C ILE A 52 -6.95 1.70 -7.67
N CYS A 53 -7.65 2.52 -6.89
CA CYS A 53 -7.84 2.35 -5.45
C CYS A 53 -8.39 0.97 -5.05
N THR A 54 -9.57 0.58 -5.55
CA THR A 54 -10.22 -0.68 -5.16
C THR A 54 -9.42 -1.92 -5.58
N PRO A 55 -8.95 -2.05 -6.84
CA PRO A 55 -8.12 -3.16 -7.25
C PRO A 55 -6.80 -3.27 -6.46
N SER A 56 -6.11 -2.16 -6.24
CA SER A 56 -4.86 -2.14 -5.48
C SER A 56 -5.09 -2.60 -4.04
N ARG A 57 -6.11 -2.08 -3.37
CA ARG A 57 -6.45 -2.45 -1.98
C ARG A 57 -6.86 -3.91 -1.86
N ALA A 58 -7.68 -4.40 -2.77
CA ALA A 58 -8.04 -5.81 -2.84
C ALA A 58 -6.80 -6.71 -3.00
N SER A 59 -5.85 -6.28 -3.84
CA SER A 59 -4.60 -6.99 -4.08
C SER A 59 -3.75 -7.11 -2.81
N PHE A 60 -3.44 -6.02 -2.13
CA PHE A 60 -2.59 -6.12 -0.94
C PHE A 60 -3.31 -6.75 0.27
N LEU A 61 -4.63 -6.63 0.38
CA LEU A 61 -5.39 -7.28 1.45
C LEU A 61 -5.50 -8.81 1.28
N THR A 62 -5.48 -9.30 0.05
CA THR A 62 -5.63 -10.72 -0.27
C THR A 62 -4.34 -11.41 -0.68
N GLY A 63 -3.29 -10.65 -1.01
CA GLY A 63 -2.06 -11.17 -1.60
C GLY A 63 -2.24 -11.73 -3.01
N ARG A 64 -3.29 -11.34 -3.73
CA ARG A 64 -3.64 -11.85 -5.06
C ARG A 64 -3.70 -10.74 -6.09
N TYR A 65 -3.51 -11.10 -7.37
CA TYR A 65 -3.72 -10.16 -8.46
C TYR A 65 -5.20 -9.78 -8.59
N PRO A 66 -5.52 -8.51 -8.90
CA PRO A 66 -6.92 -8.05 -9.04
C PRO A 66 -7.74 -8.87 -10.02
N SER A 67 -7.15 -9.31 -11.13
CA SER A 67 -7.82 -10.16 -12.14
C SER A 67 -8.24 -11.52 -11.60
N SER A 68 -7.50 -12.08 -10.64
CA SER A 68 -7.81 -13.39 -10.06
C SER A 68 -8.93 -13.35 -9.01
N ILE A 69 -9.33 -12.16 -8.59
CA ILE A 69 -10.35 -11.95 -7.55
C ILE A 69 -11.48 -11.02 -8.01
N ASN A 70 -11.63 -10.85 -9.33
CA ASN A 70 -12.67 -10.01 -9.96
C ASN A 70 -12.71 -8.56 -9.43
N ALA A 71 -11.56 -8.01 -9.07
CA ALA A 71 -11.40 -6.65 -8.55
C ALA A 71 -10.68 -5.74 -9.55
N ASN A 72 -11.18 -5.64 -10.78
CA ASN A 72 -10.47 -4.95 -11.87
C ASN A 72 -10.84 -3.46 -12.01
N ILE A 73 -11.97 -3.04 -11.46
CA ILE A 73 -12.47 -1.67 -11.57
C ILE A 73 -12.79 -1.09 -10.20
N ASN A 74 -12.80 0.24 -10.13
CA ASN A 74 -13.10 0.95 -8.90
C ASN A 74 -14.58 0.80 -8.51
N GLY A 75 -14.83 0.56 -7.22
CA GLY A 75 -16.19 0.42 -6.70
C GLY A 75 -16.88 -0.93 -6.97
N ALA A 76 -16.29 -1.79 -7.80
CA ALA A 76 -16.82 -3.13 -8.06
C ALA A 76 -15.81 -4.20 -7.61
N CYS A 77 -15.95 -4.64 -6.39
CA CYS A 77 -15.12 -5.67 -5.80
C CYS A 77 -16.01 -6.64 -5.01
N ASN A 78 -16.41 -7.73 -5.67
CA ASN A 78 -17.03 -8.87 -5.01
C ASN A 78 -15.94 -9.93 -4.80
N LEU A 79 -15.25 -9.83 -3.66
CA LEU A 79 -14.24 -10.84 -3.32
C LEU A 79 -14.91 -12.21 -3.19
N PRO A 80 -14.33 -13.25 -3.78
CA PRO A 80 -14.80 -14.61 -3.58
C PRO A 80 -14.83 -14.97 -2.08
N GLU A 81 -15.84 -15.71 -1.63
CA GLU A 81 -16.01 -16.10 -0.21
C GLU A 81 -14.78 -16.82 0.38
N HIS A 82 -14.03 -17.53 -0.46
CA HIS A 82 -12.82 -18.24 -0.06
C HIS A 82 -11.56 -17.37 0.01
N CYS A 83 -11.65 -16.07 -0.25
CA CYS A 83 -10.51 -15.16 -0.14
C CYS A 83 -10.15 -14.93 1.33
N THR A 84 -8.95 -15.31 1.70
CA THR A 84 -8.36 -14.96 2.99
C THR A 84 -7.84 -13.53 2.95
N LEU A 85 -8.21 -12.74 3.94
CA LEU A 85 -7.69 -11.38 4.11
C LEU A 85 -6.55 -11.37 5.13
N ILE A 86 -5.59 -10.49 4.94
CA ILE A 86 -4.48 -10.27 5.88
C ILE A 86 -4.96 -9.86 7.28
N THR A 87 -6.18 -9.33 7.37
CA THR A 87 -6.81 -8.85 8.62
C THR A 87 -7.63 -9.91 9.36
N LYS A 88 -7.63 -11.15 8.92
CA LYS A 88 -8.34 -12.26 9.56
C LYS A 88 -7.42 -13.17 10.34
#